data_4d7ef440e95f10b9c42b29c63bc49cac
#
_entry.id   4d7ef440e95f10b9c42b29c63bc49cac
#
_cell.length_a   1.000
_cell.length_b   1.000
_cell.length_c   1.000
_cell.angle_alpha   90.00
_cell.angle_beta   90.00
_cell.angle_gamma   90.00
#
_symmetry.space_group_name_H-M   'P 1'
#
loop_
_entity.id
_entity.type
_entity.pdbx_description
1 polymer ?
#
loop_
_entity_poly.entity_id
_entity_poly.type
_entity_poly.pdbx_seq_one_letter_code
_entity_poly.pdbx_strand_id
1 'polypeptide(L)'
;MKKVSILTILFTLIAGFTIAAEVNVFNARHYKADAELYNKFTAKTGIKVNLINGKAGALEKRMIEEGADSSADLYITADAG
;
A
#
# COMPACT_ATOMS: atom_id res chain seq x y z
N MET A 1 31.22 -5.82 29.94
CA MET A 1 29.99 -6.57 29.92
C MET A 1 28.75 -5.68 29.96
N LYS A 2 28.74 -4.63 30.77
CA LYS A 2 27.60 -3.69 30.80
C LYS A 2 27.41 -2.95 29.49
N LYS A 3 28.48 -2.68 28.72
CA LYS A 3 28.41 -2.03 27.44
C LYS A 3 27.69 -2.84 26.37
N VAL A 4 27.78 -4.16 26.43
CA VAL A 4 27.12 -5.04 25.47
C VAL A 4 25.60 -5.00 25.67
N SER A 5 25.14 -4.94 26.93
CA SER A 5 23.71 -4.87 27.24
C SER A 5 23.07 -3.56 26.73
N ILE A 6 23.79 -2.46 26.85
CA ILE A 6 23.31 -1.16 26.37
C ILE A 6 23.17 -1.18 24.85
N LEU A 7 24.14 -1.77 24.16
CA LEU A 7 24.13 -1.87 22.70
C LEU A 7 22.94 -2.72 22.23
N THR A 8 22.67 -3.81 22.91
CA THR A 8 21.53 -4.69 22.60
C THR A 8 20.20 -3.97 22.76
N ILE A 9 20.04 -3.18 23.80
CA ILE A 9 18.83 -2.40 24.05
C ILE A 9 18.63 -1.36 22.93
N LEU A 10 19.68 -0.69 22.53
CA LEU A 10 19.62 0.30 21.47
C LEU A 10 19.18 -0.31 20.15
N PHE A 11 19.72 -1.47 19.81
CA PHE A 11 19.35 -2.20 18.61
C PHE A 11 17.89 -2.62 18.61
N THR A 12 17.37 -3.09 19.77
CA THR A 12 15.99 -3.46 19.93
C THR A 12 15.05 -2.26 19.73
N LEU A 13 15.41 -1.09 20.22
CA LEU A 13 14.65 0.12 20.04
C LEU A 13 14.56 0.52 18.58
N ILE A 14 15.66 0.44 17.83
CA ILE A 14 15.67 0.75 16.40
C ILE A 14 14.74 -0.19 15.63
N ALA A 15 14.78 -1.48 15.96
CA ALA A 15 13.90 -2.46 15.34
C ALA A 15 12.41 -2.20 15.62
N GLY A 16 12.09 -1.57 16.76
CA GLY A 16 10.72 -1.22 17.12
C GLY A 16 10.12 -0.06 16.33
N PHE A 17 10.94 0.68 15.58
CA PHE A 17 10.47 1.81 14.79
C PHE A 17 10.31 1.50 13.31
N THR A 18 10.10 0.25 12.97
CA THR A 18 9.84 -0.14 11.58
C THR A 18 8.48 0.38 11.14
N ILE A 19 8.46 1.24 10.12
CA ILE A 19 7.22 1.77 9.56
C ILE A 19 6.79 0.83 8.43
N ALA A 20 5.55 0.35 8.50
CA ALA A 20 5.00 -0.48 7.45
C ALA A 20 4.68 0.40 6.24
N ALA A 21 5.18 0.03 5.07
CA ALA A 21 4.86 0.71 3.84
C ALA A 21 3.44 0.36 3.39
N GLU A 22 2.79 1.31 2.75
CA GLU A 22 1.44 1.13 2.22
C GLU A 22 1.36 1.69 0.81
N VAL A 23 0.53 1.09 -0.02
CA VAL A 23 0.23 1.59 -1.35
C VAL A 23 -1.29 1.71 -1.52
N ASN A 24 -1.73 2.86 -2.01
CA ASN A 24 -3.15 3.13 -2.24
C ASN A 24 -3.48 2.88 -3.71
N VAL A 25 -4.41 1.97 -3.96
CA VAL A 25 -4.78 1.55 -5.31
C VAL A 25 -6.23 1.93 -5.57
N PHE A 26 -6.44 2.81 -6.53
CA PHE A 26 -7.78 3.09 -7.04
C PHE A 26 -8.10 1.99 -8.05
N ASN A 27 -9.10 1.17 -7.71
CA ASN A 27 -9.40 -0.06 -8.43
C ASN A 27 -10.77 -0.03 -9.06
N ALA A 28 -10.80 0.01 -10.39
CA ALA A 28 -12.02 -0.10 -11.18
C ALA A 28 -12.21 -1.51 -11.75
N ARG A 29 -11.34 -2.44 -11.37
CA ARG A 29 -11.38 -3.83 -11.80
C ARG A 29 -11.90 -4.69 -10.65
N HIS A 30 -12.97 -5.44 -10.89
CA HIS A 30 -13.68 -6.15 -9.83
C HIS A 30 -13.61 -7.67 -9.99
N TYR A 31 -12.39 -8.22 -10.02
CA TYR A 31 -12.16 -9.67 -10.11
C TYR A 31 -11.76 -10.22 -8.75
N LYS A 32 -12.41 -11.31 -8.34
CA LYS A 32 -12.12 -11.96 -7.05
C LYS A 32 -10.67 -12.44 -6.95
N ALA A 33 -10.10 -12.88 -8.07
CA ALA A 33 -8.71 -13.36 -8.11
C ALA A 33 -7.71 -12.27 -7.74
N ASP A 34 -8.06 -11.01 -7.94
CA ASP A 34 -7.15 -9.91 -7.64
C ASP A 34 -6.88 -9.76 -6.15
N ALA A 35 -7.86 -10.08 -5.30
CA ALA A 35 -7.67 -10.03 -3.86
C ALA A 35 -6.56 -10.97 -3.39
N GLU A 36 -6.49 -12.16 -3.96
CA GLU A 36 -5.42 -13.11 -3.65
C GLU A 36 -4.05 -12.60 -4.09
N LEU A 37 -3.99 -11.94 -5.25
CA LEU A 37 -2.75 -11.34 -5.74
C LEU A 37 -2.24 -10.28 -4.79
N TYR A 38 -3.10 -9.40 -4.32
CA TYR A 38 -2.71 -8.35 -3.39
C TYR A 38 -2.28 -8.94 -2.04
N ASN A 39 -2.97 -9.98 -1.56
CA ASN A 39 -2.60 -10.65 -0.33
C ASN A 39 -1.23 -11.34 -0.44
N LYS A 40 -0.94 -11.98 -1.57
CA LYS A 40 0.36 -12.58 -1.82
C LYS A 40 1.46 -11.53 -1.87
N PHE A 41 1.19 -10.41 -2.51
CA PHE A 41 2.14 -9.30 -2.56
C PHE A 41 2.47 -8.79 -1.16
N THR A 42 1.45 -8.56 -0.33
CA THR A 42 1.63 -8.10 1.04
C THR A 42 2.40 -9.13 1.88
N ALA A 43 2.07 -10.41 1.73
CA ALA A 43 2.77 -11.48 2.45
C ALA A 43 4.25 -11.55 2.08
N LYS A 44 4.57 -11.26 0.81
CA LYS A 44 5.93 -11.35 0.30
C LYS A 44 6.78 -10.13 0.59
N THR A 45 6.17 -8.96 0.61
CA THR A 45 6.90 -7.68 0.70
C THR A 45 6.70 -6.94 2.02
N GLY A 46 5.65 -7.26 2.77
CA GLY A 46 5.27 -6.48 3.94
C GLY A 46 4.56 -5.18 3.61
N ILE A 47 4.35 -4.89 2.33
CA ILE A 47 3.68 -3.67 1.88
C ILE A 47 2.17 -3.91 1.87
N LYS A 48 1.43 -3.10 2.60
CA LYS A 48 -0.03 -3.19 2.66
C LYS A 48 -0.64 -2.53 1.43
N VAL A 49 -1.64 -3.19 0.84
CA VAL A 49 -2.39 -2.64 -0.29
C VAL A 49 -3.73 -2.15 0.21
N ASN A 50 -3.99 -0.86 0.05
CA ASN A 50 -5.28 -0.26 0.38
C ASN A 50 -6.07 -0.08 -0.91
N LEU A 51 -7.15 -0.84 -1.06
CA LEU A 51 -7.99 -0.79 -2.25
C LEU A 51 -9.12 0.21 -2.07
N ILE A 52 -9.21 1.15 -2.99
CA ILE A 52 -10.34 2.06 -3.09
C ILE A 52 -11.10 1.66 -4.35
N ASN A 53 -12.18 0.93 -4.17
CA ASN A 53 -12.97 0.39 -5.28
C ASN A 53 -13.99 1.41 -5.78
N GLY A 54 -14.22 1.42 -7.07
CA GLY A 54 -15.20 2.30 -7.68
C GLY A 54 -15.29 2.08 -9.17
N LYS A 55 -16.17 2.83 -9.83
CA LYS A 55 -16.28 2.81 -11.28
C LYS A 55 -15.15 3.63 -11.88
N ALA A 56 -14.68 3.23 -13.04
CA ALA A 56 -13.55 3.88 -13.70
C ALA A 56 -13.75 5.40 -13.85
N GLY A 57 -14.90 5.81 -14.40
CA GLY A 57 -15.17 7.23 -14.59
C GLY A 57 -15.18 8.04 -13.30
N ALA A 58 -15.73 7.46 -12.23
CA ALA A 58 -15.79 8.13 -10.93
C ALA A 58 -14.40 8.26 -10.30
N LEU A 59 -13.60 7.22 -10.38
CA LEU A 59 -12.23 7.26 -9.85
C LEU A 59 -11.34 8.22 -10.64
N GLU A 60 -11.47 8.22 -11.95
CA GLU A 60 -10.73 9.15 -12.82
C GLU A 60 -11.07 10.60 -12.51
N LYS A 61 -12.37 10.88 -12.36
CA LYS A 61 -12.82 12.23 -11.98
C LYS A 61 -12.24 12.66 -10.65
N ARG A 62 -12.25 11.77 -9.69
CA ARG A 62 -11.68 12.03 -8.37
C ARG A 62 -10.19 12.36 -8.44
N MET A 63 -9.43 11.57 -9.22
CA MET A 63 -8.00 11.80 -9.39
C MET A 63 -7.72 13.15 -10.06
N ILE A 64 -8.52 13.51 -11.05
CA ILE A 64 -8.38 14.80 -11.73
C ILE A 64 -8.69 15.96 -10.78
N GLU A 65 -9.74 15.84 -9.99
CA GLU A 65 -10.11 16.86 -9.02
C GLU A 65 -9.08 17.05 -7.90
N GLU A 66 -8.50 15.95 -7.46
CA GLU A 66 -7.49 15.97 -6.41
C GLU A 66 -6.12 16.43 -6.92
N GLY A 67 -5.83 16.17 -8.19
CA GLY A 67 -4.58 16.57 -8.83
C GLY A 67 -3.36 16.04 -8.08
N ALA A 68 -2.44 16.92 -7.77
CA ALA A 68 -1.19 16.55 -7.09
C ALA A 68 -1.43 16.06 -5.65
N ASP A 69 -2.57 16.36 -5.07
CA ASP A 69 -2.92 15.93 -3.72
C ASP A 69 -3.66 14.59 -3.68
N SER A 70 -3.78 13.91 -4.82
CA SER A 70 -4.44 12.63 -4.89
C SER A 70 -3.74 11.60 -4.01
N SER A 71 -4.52 10.84 -3.26
CA SER A 71 -3.99 9.75 -2.44
C SER A 71 -3.71 8.48 -3.25
N ALA A 72 -4.09 8.45 -4.54
CA ALA A 72 -3.87 7.29 -5.38
C ALA A 72 -2.40 7.15 -5.76
N ASP A 73 -1.82 6.00 -5.45
CA ASP A 73 -0.49 5.64 -5.92
C ASP A 73 -0.57 4.91 -7.25
N LEU A 74 -1.62 4.10 -7.41
CA LEU A 74 -1.87 3.33 -8.62
C LEU A 74 -3.35 3.41 -9.00
N TYR A 75 -3.61 3.36 -10.29
CA TYR A 75 -4.96 3.23 -10.82
C TYR A 75 -5.03 2.00 -11.73
N ILE A 76 -5.96 1.09 -11.43
CA ILE A 76 -6.12 -0.15 -12.16
C ILE A 76 -7.52 -0.21 -12.74
N THR A 77 -7.60 -0.44 -14.04
CA THR A 77 -8.87 -0.61 -14.76
C THR A 77 -8.76 -1.83 -15.68
N ALA A 78 -9.89 -2.45 -15.92
CA ALA A 78 -9.96 -3.60 -16.83
C ALA A 78 -10.19 -3.18 -18.28
N ASP A 79 -10.61 -1.97 -18.50
CA ASP A 79 -10.92 -1.47 -19.83
C ASP A 79 -9.69 -0.84 -20.47
N ALA A 80 -9.28 -1.41 -21.59
CA ALA A 80 -8.11 -0.95 -22.33
C ALA A 80 -8.43 0.14 -23.35
N GLY A 81 -9.66 0.41 -23.54
CA GLY A 81 -10.06 1.34 -24.56
C GLY A 81 -10.96 2.39 -24.14
#